data_2e10197cb22db74f9b773fdf1c17414b
#
_entry.id   2e10197cb22db74f9b773fdf1c17414b
#
_cell.length_a   1.000
_cell.length_b   1.000
_cell.length_c   1.000
_cell.angle_alpha   90.00
_cell.angle_beta   90.00
_cell.angle_gamma   90.00
#
_symmetry.space_group_name_H-M   'P 1'
#
loop_
_entity.id
_entity.type
_entity.pdbx_description
1 polymer ?
#
loop_
_entity_poly.entity_id
_entity_poly.type
_entity_poly.pdbx_seq_one_letter_code
_entity_poly.pdbx_strand_id
1 'polypeptide(L)'
;HSFPTRRSSDLSMAADGIVILGAGPAGAAVAIGLARMGEPVVLVGEPRRFAAVEGVSARVIDALRGLGLQRALTAFAPPSPRRAVWNGTYTEANVESLVDRQRFDQGLLEDLERLGVPVVRGRVTALHPAPGGHELEIDTDAGPRRMAAGFLVEARGRAAPGGGAPRVRGVETVSLLQYWQGPAGEAGSTVLSVEDGWMWMAALADGRRYLQLTVDVASADLPPKRALGDYCSARFHAVEAAAPFVRDAQPVGEPHARTSTAVLNESVAGDDWIRVGDAAMAVDPLSGNGIFQALSSALQAPAVVATLRHDRGRTALAQHFHTRRIEHLFHRFARIGRDFYAQEARWPQAPFWAARRGWPDALPLHAKVRPETVRVARGPVVCAGRIVEQDVVVTPDQPLGVWHLDGLAVAPMLAALRREGGDALENAAGEALLCARFGLERARAAALLAWMRAQNWLD
;
A
#
# COMPACT_ATOMS: atom_id res chain seq x y z
N HIS A 1 -26.72 0.05 17.32
CA HIS A 1 -26.54 1.44 17.77
C HIS A 1 -26.74 2.36 16.57
N SER A 2 -27.85 3.10 16.55
CA SER A 2 -28.19 4.13 15.56
C SER A 2 -27.39 5.40 15.86
N PHE A 3 -26.66 5.90 14.86
CA PHE A 3 -25.94 7.17 14.94
C PHE A 3 -26.90 8.34 14.75
N PRO A 4 -26.73 9.46 15.48
CA PRO A 4 -27.55 10.66 15.26
C PRO A 4 -27.15 11.35 13.96
N THR A 5 -28.10 11.53 13.04
CA THR A 5 -27.94 12.32 11.81
C THR A 5 -27.79 13.81 12.17
N ARG A 6 -26.57 14.34 12.14
CA ARG A 6 -26.29 15.78 12.17
C ARG A 6 -26.39 16.36 10.77
N ARG A 7 -27.14 17.48 10.63
CA ARG A 7 -27.30 18.24 9.39
C ARG A 7 -25.97 18.87 8.95
N SER A 8 -25.72 18.92 7.64
CA SER A 8 -24.43 19.21 6.99
C SER A 8 -24.01 20.70 6.98
N SER A 9 -24.59 21.59 7.78
CA SER A 9 -24.36 23.04 7.66
C SER A 9 -23.36 23.67 8.64
N ASP A 10 -22.89 22.94 9.69
CA ASP A 10 -21.95 23.49 10.66
C ASP A 10 -20.91 22.45 11.07
N LEU A 11 -20.04 22.06 10.13
CA LEU A 11 -18.79 21.33 10.46
C LEU A 11 -17.68 22.31 10.86
N SER A 12 -17.93 23.16 11.84
CA SER A 12 -16.86 23.73 12.66
C SER A 12 -16.41 22.57 13.56
N MET A 13 -15.38 21.82 13.13
CA MET A 13 -14.75 20.85 14.01
C MET A 13 -14.15 21.61 15.17
N ALA A 14 -14.39 21.10 16.39
CA ALA A 14 -13.67 21.57 17.55
C ALA A 14 -12.14 21.43 17.29
N ALA A 15 -11.35 22.34 17.83
CA ALA A 15 -9.88 22.34 17.69
C ALA A 15 -9.20 21.00 18.05
N ASP A 16 -9.95 20.04 18.57
CA ASP A 16 -9.53 18.70 18.98
C ASP A 16 -9.86 17.57 17.97
N GLY A 17 -10.40 17.90 16.77
CA GLY A 17 -10.80 16.90 15.77
C GLY A 17 -9.62 16.37 14.94
N ILE A 18 -9.81 15.17 14.35
CA ILE A 18 -8.87 14.56 13.41
C ILE A 18 -9.29 14.92 11.97
N VAL A 19 -8.38 15.48 11.19
CA VAL A 19 -8.60 15.73 9.77
C VAL A 19 -7.70 14.85 8.93
N ILE A 20 -8.30 14.08 8.02
CA ILE A 20 -7.60 13.22 7.06
C ILE A 20 -7.56 13.94 5.72
N LEU A 21 -6.36 14.13 5.19
CA LEU A 21 -6.09 14.81 3.92
C LEU A 21 -5.92 13.78 2.81
N GLY A 22 -6.93 13.63 1.96
CA GLY A 22 -6.90 12.73 0.81
C GLY A 22 -7.89 11.57 0.90
N ALA A 23 -8.67 11.41 -0.18
CA ALA A 23 -9.78 10.46 -0.31
C ALA A 23 -9.39 9.15 -1.01
N GLY A 24 -8.10 8.84 -1.10
CA GLY A 24 -7.62 7.57 -1.65
C GLY A 24 -7.80 6.38 -0.67
N PRO A 25 -7.41 5.16 -1.06
CA PRO A 25 -7.62 3.95 -0.25
C PRO A 25 -7.00 4.03 1.14
N ALA A 26 -5.84 4.66 1.31
CA ALA A 26 -5.22 4.84 2.61
C ALA A 26 -6.04 5.77 3.52
N GLY A 27 -6.44 6.95 3.01
CA GLY A 27 -7.25 7.90 3.77
C GLY A 27 -8.61 7.33 4.17
N ALA A 28 -9.28 6.63 3.25
CA ALA A 28 -10.55 5.97 3.53
C ALA A 28 -10.42 4.89 4.62
N ALA A 29 -9.38 4.05 4.56
CA ALA A 29 -9.14 3.01 5.56
C ALA A 29 -8.89 3.59 6.95
N VAL A 30 -8.09 4.66 7.06
CA VAL A 30 -7.85 5.35 8.35
C VAL A 30 -9.13 6.00 8.87
N ALA A 31 -9.90 6.67 8.00
CA ALA A 31 -11.15 7.33 8.38
C ALA A 31 -12.15 6.34 8.97
N ILE A 32 -12.35 5.20 8.31
CA ILE A 32 -13.23 4.14 8.79
C ILE A 32 -12.73 3.55 10.11
N GLY A 33 -11.42 3.28 10.21
CA GLY A 33 -10.82 2.75 11.43
C GLY A 33 -11.01 3.67 12.63
N LEU A 34 -10.75 4.96 12.47
CA LEU A 34 -10.95 5.97 13.51
C LEU A 34 -12.44 6.16 13.88
N ALA A 35 -13.33 6.21 12.89
CA ALA A 35 -14.77 6.31 13.14
C ALA A 35 -15.30 5.11 13.94
N ARG A 36 -14.82 3.88 13.62
CA ARG A 36 -15.16 2.67 14.38
C ARG A 36 -14.65 2.68 15.81
N MET A 37 -13.59 3.43 16.08
CA MET A 37 -13.07 3.65 17.43
C MET A 37 -13.77 4.78 18.19
N GLY A 38 -14.73 5.46 17.55
CA GLY A 38 -15.47 6.59 18.13
C GLY A 38 -14.71 7.93 18.12
N GLU A 39 -13.61 8.01 17.34
CA GLU A 39 -12.82 9.23 17.22
C GLU A 39 -13.53 10.28 16.34
N PRO A 40 -13.47 11.58 16.70
CA PRO A 40 -14.03 12.65 15.88
C PRO A 40 -13.16 12.87 14.63
N VAL A 41 -13.58 12.33 13.49
CA VAL A 41 -12.84 12.37 12.24
C VAL A 41 -13.61 13.03 11.12
N VAL A 42 -12.91 13.82 10.30
CA VAL A 42 -13.39 14.36 9.02
C VAL A 42 -12.37 14.05 7.94
N LEU A 43 -12.82 13.64 6.77
CA LEU A 43 -11.96 13.47 5.60
C LEU A 43 -12.15 14.65 4.65
N VAL A 44 -11.04 15.22 4.19
CA VAL A 44 -11.00 16.26 3.14
C VAL A 44 -10.39 15.66 1.88
N GLY A 45 -11.12 15.68 0.78
CA GLY A 45 -10.59 15.17 -0.48
C GLY A 45 -11.58 15.26 -1.64
N GLU A 46 -11.05 15.04 -2.82
CA GLU A 46 -11.80 15.01 -4.08
C GLU A 46 -11.47 13.72 -4.84
N PRO A 47 -12.35 13.25 -5.74
CA PRO A 47 -12.04 12.13 -6.61
C PRO A 47 -10.84 12.47 -7.52
N ARG A 48 -10.15 11.43 -7.98
CA ARG A 48 -9.07 11.57 -8.96
C ARG A 48 -9.58 12.22 -10.25
N ARG A 49 -8.88 13.24 -10.73
CA ARG A 49 -9.24 14.00 -11.93
C ARG A 49 -8.86 13.31 -13.25
N PHE A 50 -7.98 12.33 -13.21
CA PHE A 50 -7.50 11.62 -14.39
C PHE A 50 -7.85 10.13 -14.28
N ALA A 51 -8.16 9.57 -15.43
CA ALA A 51 -8.41 8.16 -15.55
C ALA A 51 -7.13 7.34 -15.30
N ALA A 52 -7.28 6.18 -14.70
CA ALA A 52 -6.24 5.17 -14.53
C ALA A 52 -6.89 3.80 -14.32
N VAL A 53 -6.22 2.77 -14.78
CA VAL A 53 -6.57 1.38 -14.50
C VAL A 53 -5.40 0.75 -13.75
N GLU A 54 -5.68 -0.05 -12.75
CA GLU A 54 -4.69 -0.81 -12.00
C GLU A 54 -5.14 -2.26 -11.85
N GLY A 55 -4.19 -3.19 -11.75
CA GLY A 55 -4.45 -4.58 -11.41
C GLY A 55 -4.27 -4.80 -9.91
N VAL A 56 -5.16 -5.54 -9.27
CA VAL A 56 -5.09 -5.83 -7.84
C VAL A 56 -5.32 -7.30 -7.55
N SER A 57 -4.69 -7.79 -6.48
CA SER A 57 -4.89 -9.14 -5.97
C SER A 57 -6.19 -9.30 -5.18
N ALA A 58 -6.67 -10.53 -5.02
CA ALA A 58 -7.82 -10.85 -4.19
C ALA A 58 -7.69 -10.32 -2.74
N ARG A 59 -6.47 -10.29 -2.19
CA ARG A 59 -6.21 -9.76 -0.83
C ARG A 59 -6.62 -8.30 -0.67
N VAL A 60 -6.45 -7.48 -1.71
CA VAL A 60 -6.90 -6.08 -1.70
C VAL A 60 -8.43 -6.02 -1.64
N ILE A 61 -9.10 -6.82 -2.47
CA ILE A 61 -10.57 -6.91 -2.51
C ILE A 61 -11.12 -7.36 -1.15
N ASP A 62 -10.50 -8.35 -0.52
CA ASP A 62 -10.91 -8.84 0.81
C ASP A 62 -10.71 -7.79 1.90
N ALA A 63 -9.62 -7.03 1.85
CA ALA A 63 -9.39 -5.91 2.77
C ALA A 63 -10.44 -4.81 2.61
N LEU A 64 -10.78 -4.43 1.37
CA LEU A 64 -11.83 -3.43 1.08
C LEU A 64 -13.21 -3.93 1.55
N ARG A 65 -13.49 -5.22 1.35
CA ARG A 65 -14.74 -5.85 1.83
C ARG A 65 -14.82 -5.81 3.36
N GLY A 66 -13.74 -6.13 4.06
CA GLY A 66 -13.64 -6.05 5.52
C GLY A 66 -13.84 -4.62 6.07
N LEU A 67 -13.46 -3.62 5.30
CA LEU A 67 -13.72 -2.21 5.62
C LEU A 67 -15.18 -1.80 5.35
N GLY A 68 -15.97 -2.59 4.61
CA GLY A 68 -17.35 -2.29 4.25
C GLY A 68 -17.49 -1.37 3.03
N LEU A 69 -16.47 -1.30 2.18
CA LEU A 69 -16.39 -0.43 1.00
C LEU A 69 -17.13 -1.04 -0.21
N GLN A 70 -18.45 -1.10 -0.16
CA GLN A 70 -19.29 -1.77 -1.14
C GLN A 70 -19.38 -1.05 -2.48
N ARG A 71 -19.51 0.30 -2.48
CA ARG A 71 -19.56 1.11 -3.70
C ARG A 71 -18.23 1.10 -4.44
N ALA A 72 -17.14 1.24 -3.71
CA ALA A 72 -15.79 1.13 -4.26
C ALA A 72 -15.55 -0.22 -4.95
N LEU A 73 -16.06 -1.31 -4.38
CA LEU A 73 -15.92 -2.66 -4.95
C LEU A 73 -16.63 -2.83 -6.31
N THR A 74 -17.63 -2.01 -6.64
CA THR A 74 -18.29 -2.07 -7.97
C THR A 74 -17.41 -1.58 -9.12
N ALA A 75 -16.28 -0.94 -8.82
CA ALA A 75 -15.33 -0.47 -9.81
C ALA A 75 -14.37 -1.58 -10.33
N PHE A 76 -14.38 -2.75 -9.69
CA PHE A 76 -13.51 -3.87 -10.06
C PHE A 76 -14.16 -4.73 -11.14
N ALA A 77 -13.40 -5.04 -12.18
CA ALA A 77 -13.77 -6.07 -13.13
C ALA A 77 -13.66 -7.47 -12.48
N PRO A 78 -14.36 -8.48 -13.01
CA PRO A 78 -14.14 -9.86 -12.61
C PRO A 78 -12.66 -10.26 -12.73
N PRO A 79 -12.19 -11.24 -11.92
CA PRO A 79 -10.83 -11.73 -12.02
C PRO A 79 -10.48 -12.19 -13.45
N SER A 80 -9.32 -11.78 -13.94
CA SER A 80 -8.84 -12.07 -15.29
C SER A 80 -7.35 -12.46 -15.27
N PRO A 81 -6.85 -13.19 -16.30
CA PRO A 81 -5.46 -13.60 -16.35
C PRO A 81 -4.51 -12.42 -16.41
N ARG A 82 -3.44 -12.49 -15.61
CA ARG A 82 -2.26 -11.63 -15.72
C ARG A 82 -1.14 -12.42 -16.37
N ARG A 83 -0.62 -11.89 -17.47
CA ARG A 83 0.45 -12.49 -18.27
C ARG A 83 1.74 -11.69 -18.10
N ALA A 84 2.87 -12.35 -18.23
CA ALA A 84 4.18 -11.70 -18.24
C ALA A 84 4.99 -12.18 -19.42
N VAL A 85 5.63 -11.25 -20.11
CA VAL A 85 6.67 -11.53 -21.12
C VAL A 85 7.94 -10.88 -20.59
N TRP A 86 8.72 -11.66 -19.82
CA TRP A 86 9.86 -11.16 -19.08
C TRP A 86 11.10 -11.99 -19.39
N ASN A 87 12.22 -11.32 -19.62
CA ASN A 87 13.45 -12.00 -20.07
C ASN A 87 13.24 -12.90 -21.29
N GLY A 88 12.38 -12.47 -22.23
CA GLY A 88 12.03 -13.24 -23.43
C GLY A 88 11.11 -14.43 -23.21
N THR A 89 10.67 -14.70 -21.98
CA THR A 89 9.80 -15.84 -21.64
C THR A 89 8.37 -15.40 -21.35
N TYR A 90 7.42 -16.05 -22.00
CA TYR A 90 6.00 -15.88 -21.70
C TYR A 90 5.59 -16.76 -20.51
N THR A 91 4.84 -16.19 -19.58
CA THR A 91 4.22 -16.91 -18.45
C THR A 91 2.82 -16.38 -18.15
N GLU A 92 1.92 -17.25 -17.73
CA GLU A 92 0.73 -16.86 -16.98
C GLU A 92 1.13 -16.68 -15.52
N ALA A 93 1.28 -15.41 -15.10
CA ALA A 93 1.83 -15.12 -13.79
C ALA A 93 0.84 -15.42 -12.65
N ASN A 94 -0.38 -14.93 -12.75
CA ASN A 94 -1.46 -15.11 -11.78
C ASN A 94 -2.79 -14.58 -12.33
N VAL A 95 -3.77 -14.43 -11.45
CA VAL A 95 -5.06 -13.78 -11.72
C VAL A 95 -5.14 -12.49 -10.92
N GLU A 96 -5.64 -11.43 -11.54
CA GLU A 96 -5.89 -10.14 -10.90
C GLU A 96 -7.25 -9.56 -11.32
N SER A 97 -7.77 -8.63 -10.55
CA SER A 97 -8.94 -7.84 -10.91
C SER A 97 -8.51 -6.44 -11.34
N LEU A 98 -8.94 -6.03 -12.52
CA LEU A 98 -8.69 -4.68 -13.01
C LEU A 98 -9.66 -3.70 -12.35
N VAL A 99 -9.16 -2.55 -11.94
CA VAL A 99 -9.95 -1.50 -11.29
C VAL A 99 -9.85 -0.19 -12.06
N ASP A 100 -11.01 0.39 -12.37
CA ASP A 100 -11.14 1.76 -12.85
C ASP A 100 -10.99 2.71 -11.66
N ARG A 101 -9.88 3.45 -11.60
CA ARG A 101 -9.53 4.30 -10.46
C ARG A 101 -10.45 5.50 -10.28
N GLN A 102 -11.03 6.04 -11.34
CA GLN A 102 -12.00 7.15 -11.17
C GLN A 102 -13.28 6.66 -10.50
N ARG A 103 -13.82 5.54 -10.96
CA ARG A 103 -15.01 4.92 -10.35
C ARG A 103 -14.72 4.43 -8.93
N PHE A 104 -13.55 3.86 -8.70
CA PHE A 104 -13.12 3.40 -7.39
C PHE A 104 -12.99 4.53 -6.39
N ASP A 105 -12.28 5.61 -6.74
CA ASP A 105 -12.06 6.76 -5.85
C ASP A 105 -13.40 7.49 -5.57
N GLN A 106 -14.31 7.55 -6.53
CA GLN A 106 -15.67 8.06 -6.31
C GLN A 106 -16.47 7.16 -5.35
N GLY A 107 -16.40 5.84 -5.57
CA GLY A 107 -17.06 4.86 -4.69
C GLY A 107 -16.53 4.87 -3.25
N LEU A 108 -15.24 5.20 -3.04
CA LEU A 108 -14.70 5.41 -1.69
C LEU A 108 -15.39 6.55 -0.95
N LEU A 109 -15.59 7.69 -1.62
CA LEU A 109 -16.31 8.84 -1.03
C LEU A 109 -17.76 8.50 -0.70
N GLU A 110 -18.47 7.84 -1.61
CA GLU A 110 -19.85 7.40 -1.39
C GLU A 110 -19.95 6.40 -0.22
N ASP A 111 -19.00 5.49 -0.10
CA ASP A 111 -18.96 4.55 1.02
C ASP A 111 -18.65 5.23 2.35
N LEU A 112 -17.75 6.20 2.38
CA LEU A 112 -17.47 6.99 3.59
C LEU A 112 -18.70 7.72 4.08
N GLU A 113 -19.43 8.41 3.17
CA GLU A 113 -20.68 9.10 3.49
C GLU A 113 -21.74 8.12 4.02
N ARG A 114 -21.90 6.95 3.36
CA ARG A 114 -22.79 5.87 3.78
C ARG A 114 -22.44 5.29 5.15
N LEU A 115 -21.14 5.21 5.48
CA LEU A 115 -20.64 4.74 6.77
C LEU A 115 -20.67 5.82 7.85
N GLY A 116 -21.21 7.01 7.55
CA GLY A 116 -21.35 8.11 8.50
C GLY A 116 -20.06 8.88 8.78
N VAL A 117 -19.02 8.71 7.95
CA VAL A 117 -17.80 9.51 8.04
C VAL A 117 -18.04 10.86 7.34
N PRO A 118 -17.92 12.00 8.04
CA PRO A 118 -18.05 13.30 7.41
C PRO A 118 -16.98 13.53 6.33
N VAL A 119 -17.40 13.94 5.13
CA VAL A 119 -16.53 14.24 4.00
C VAL A 119 -16.68 15.69 3.59
N VAL A 120 -15.57 16.41 3.51
CA VAL A 120 -15.49 17.73 2.87
C VAL A 120 -14.91 17.53 1.47
N ARG A 121 -15.76 17.69 0.44
CA ARG A 121 -15.32 17.60 -0.95
C ARG A 121 -14.58 18.87 -1.33
N GLY A 122 -13.26 18.74 -1.53
CA GLY A 122 -12.41 19.87 -1.85
C GLY A 122 -10.94 19.53 -1.78
N ARG A 123 -10.13 20.50 -2.16
CA ARG A 123 -8.68 20.41 -2.19
C ARG A 123 -8.05 21.29 -1.15
N VAL A 124 -7.18 20.73 -0.30
CA VAL A 124 -6.38 21.52 0.64
C VAL A 124 -5.34 22.31 -0.15
N THR A 125 -5.39 23.63 -0.03
CA THR A 125 -4.51 24.58 -0.73
C THR A 125 -3.38 25.08 0.17
N ALA A 126 -3.63 25.19 1.48
CA ALA A 126 -2.61 25.57 2.46
C ALA A 126 -2.83 24.82 3.78
N LEU A 127 -1.73 24.67 4.52
CA LEU A 127 -1.68 24.05 5.84
C LEU A 127 -0.71 24.88 6.70
N HIS A 128 -1.22 25.38 7.82
CA HIS A 128 -0.46 26.23 8.75
C HIS A 128 -0.45 25.63 10.14
N PRO A 129 0.69 25.63 10.86
CA PRO A 129 0.72 25.39 12.29
C PRO A 129 -0.15 26.41 13.01
N ALA A 130 -0.91 25.95 14.01
CA ALA A 130 -1.74 26.79 14.86
C ALA A 130 -1.61 26.36 16.34
N PRO A 131 -1.93 27.23 17.31
CA PRO A 131 -1.94 26.83 18.71
C PRO A 131 -2.87 25.62 18.94
N GLY A 132 -2.31 24.52 19.39
CA GLY A 132 -3.06 23.27 19.64
C GLY A 132 -3.34 22.40 18.42
N GLY A 133 -2.65 22.63 17.28
CA GLY A 133 -2.81 21.81 16.08
C GLY A 133 -2.51 22.54 14.78
N HIS A 134 -3.44 22.53 13.84
CA HIS A 134 -3.25 22.99 12.47
C HIS A 134 -4.48 23.76 11.95
N GLU A 135 -4.25 24.72 11.05
CA GLU A 135 -5.28 25.40 10.28
C GLU A 135 -5.14 25.07 8.81
N LEU A 136 -6.24 24.67 8.18
CA LEU A 136 -6.30 24.27 6.78
C LEU A 136 -7.09 25.30 5.97
N GLU A 137 -6.60 25.60 4.77
CA GLU A 137 -7.37 26.27 3.71
C GLU A 137 -7.79 25.22 2.67
N ILE A 138 -9.08 25.21 2.34
CA ILE A 138 -9.69 24.21 1.47
C ILE A 138 -10.45 24.94 0.38
N ASP A 139 -10.14 24.62 -0.88
CA ASP A 139 -10.88 25.05 -2.04
C ASP A 139 -12.00 24.03 -2.31
N THR A 140 -13.26 24.50 -2.24
CA THR A 140 -14.46 23.66 -2.46
C THR A 140 -15.33 24.27 -3.56
N ASP A 141 -16.25 23.49 -4.12
CA ASP A 141 -17.19 23.97 -5.14
C ASP A 141 -18.06 25.13 -4.63
N ALA A 142 -18.27 25.24 -3.31
CA ALA A 142 -19.00 26.31 -2.65
C ALA A 142 -18.11 27.54 -2.31
N GLY A 143 -16.82 27.50 -2.68
CA GLY A 143 -15.82 28.52 -2.38
C GLY A 143 -14.78 28.10 -1.33
N PRO A 144 -13.84 29.00 -1.01
CA PRO A 144 -12.78 28.72 -0.05
C PRO A 144 -13.34 28.56 1.37
N ARG A 145 -12.79 27.59 2.10
CA ARG A 145 -13.17 27.26 3.48
C ARG A 145 -11.94 27.12 4.36
N ARG A 146 -12.04 27.50 5.64
CA ARG A 146 -11.02 27.25 6.67
C ARG A 146 -11.50 26.17 7.64
N MET A 147 -10.58 25.36 8.14
CA MET A 147 -10.86 24.30 9.11
C MET A 147 -9.70 24.15 10.08
N ALA A 148 -9.98 24.01 11.37
CA ALA A 148 -9.00 23.66 12.39
C ALA A 148 -8.93 22.14 12.56
N ALA A 149 -7.74 21.62 12.91
CA ALA A 149 -7.49 20.22 13.22
C ALA A 149 -6.55 20.09 14.41
N GLY A 150 -6.93 19.32 15.42
CA GLY A 150 -6.04 18.98 16.54
C GLY A 150 -5.07 17.85 16.14
N PHE A 151 -5.38 17.08 15.12
CA PHE A 151 -4.54 16.02 14.59
C PHE A 151 -4.71 15.86 13.07
N LEU A 152 -3.60 15.65 12.34
CA LEU A 152 -3.62 15.45 10.90
C LEU A 152 -3.20 14.05 10.49
N VAL A 153 -3.90 13.51 9.49
CA VAL A 153 -3.46 12.33 8.75
C VAL A 153 -3.21 12.72 7.30
N GLU A 154 -1.95 12.76 6.88
CA GLU A 154 -1.56 13.06 5.51
C GLU A 154 -1.70 11.80 4.63
N ALA A 155 -2.66 11.79 3.73
CA ALA A 155 -2.98 10.68 2.83
C ALA A 155 -3.17 11.14 1.36
N ARG A 156 -2.65 12.34 0.97
CA ARG A 156 -2.77 12.89 -0.40
C ARG A 156 -1.90 12.19 -1.45
N GLY A 157 -1.33 11.04 -1.09
CA GLY A 157 -0.53 10.26 -2.00
C GLY A 157 0.77 10.96 -2.40
N ARG A 158 1.23 10.73 -3.62
CA ARG A 158 2.48 11.33 -4.15
C ARG A 158 2.43 12.85 -4.24
N ALA A 159 1.25 13.46 -4.23
CA ALA A 159 1.06 14.91 -4.24
C ALA A 159 1.24 15.57 -2.86
N ALA A 160 1.38 14.78 -1.79
CA ALA A 160 1.58 15.29 -0.45
C ALA A 160 2.87 16.14 -0.38
N PRO A 161 2.83 17.34 0.23
CA PRO A 161 4.01 18.16 0.44
C PRO A 161 5.07 17.42 1.26
N GLY A 162 6.34 17.57 0.88
CA GLY A 162 7.46 16.93 1.60
C GLY A 162 7.77 17.53 2.95
N GLY A 163 7.32 18.75 3.20
CA GLY A 163 7.59 19.44 4.46
C GLY A 163 9.07 19.76 4.72
N GLY A 164 9.93 19.71 3.67
CA GLY A 164 11.37 19.94 3.82
C GLY A 164 12.16 18.77 4.43
N ALA A 165 11.47 17.69 4.84
CA ALA A 165 12.14 16.52 5.40
C ALA A 165 12.92 15.73 4.33
N PRO A 166 14.05 15.08 4.69
CA PRO A 166 14.79 14.20 3.80
C PRO A 166 13.90 13.07 3.23
N ARG A 167 14.27 12.64 2.01
CA ARG A 167 13.58 11.54 1.30
C ARG A 167 14.60 10.59 0.71
N VAL A 168 14.41 9.30 0.95
CA VAL A 168 15.09 8.27 0.15
C VAL A 168 14.37 8.14 -1.18
N ARG A 169 15.09 8.26 -2.29
CA ARG A 169 14.55 8.19 -3.64
C ARG A 169 15.23 7.07 -4.42
N GLY A 170 14.43 6.31 -5.13
CA GLY A 170 14.92 5.37 -6.13
C GLY A 170 15.37 6.06 -7.41
N VAL A 171 15.74 5.24 -8.38
CA VAL A 171 16.09 5.72 -9.73
C VAL A 171 14.88 6.43 -10.33
N GLU A 172 15.10 7.62 -10.89
CA GLU A 172 14.01 8.44 -11.42
C GLU A 172 13.34 7.76 -12.61
N THR A 173 12.05 7.54 -12.46
CA THR A 173 11.24 6.74 -13.38
C THR A 173 9.99 7.53 -13.74
N VAL A 174 9.64 7.52 -15.03
CA VAL A 174 8.40 8.09 -15.54
C VAL A 174 7.58 7.01 -16.24
N SER A 175 6.26 7.02 -15.97
CA SER A 175 5.29 6.20 -16.69
C SER A 175 4.45 7.09 -17.60
N LEU A 176 4.39 6.70 -18.85
CA LEU A 176 3.56 7.31 -19.89
C LEU A 176 2.33 6.43 -20.08
N LEU A 177 1.16 6.99 -19.86
CA LEU A 177 -0.11 6.30 -19.73
C LEU A 177 -1.03 6.75 -20.85
N GLN A 178 -1.55 5.81 -21.65
CA GLN A 178 -2.43 6.11 -22.77
C GLN A 178 -3.66 5.20 -22.76
N TYR A 179 -4.83 5.79 -22.98
CA TYR A 179 -6.07 5.06 -23.20
C TYR A 179 -6.24 4.69 -24.65
N TRP A 180 -6.85 3.54 -24.89
CA TRP A 180 -7.23 3.05 -26.21
C TRP A 180 -8.63 2.46 -26.16
N GLN A 181 -9.34 2.53 -27.28
CA GLN A 181 -10.63 1.89 -27.47
C GLN A 181 -10.52 0.94 -28.65
N GLY A 182 -10.89 -0.30 -28.42
CA GLY A 182 -10.97 -1.35 -29.43
C GLY A 182 -12.29 -2.11 -29.32
N PRO A 183 -12.42 -3.22 -30.06
CA PRO A 183 -13.56 -4.12 -29.91
C PRO A 183 -13.67 -4.69 -28.50
N ALA A 184 -14.89 -4.98 -28.06
CA ALA A 184 -15.15 -5.75 -26.86
C ALA A 184 -14.53 -7.15 -26.99
N GLY A 185 -14.02 -7.68 -25.87
CA GLY A 185 -13.31 -8.96 -25.91
C GLY A 185 -12.96 -9.48 -24.53
N GLU A 186 -11.98 -10.38 -24.48
CA GLU A 186 -11.51 -10.96 -23.23
C GLU A 186 -10.74 -9.93 -22.39
N ALA A 187 -11.06 -9.85 -21.10
CA ALA A 187 -10.35 -9.01 -20.16
C ALA A 187 -9.03 -9.68 -19.73
N GLY A 188 -8.03 -8.86 -19.46
CA GLY A 188 -6.74 -9.34 -18.95
C GLY A 188 -5.65 -8.29 -19.01
N SER A 189 -4.50 -8.62 -18.46
CA SER A 189 -3.34 -7.74 -18.49
C SER A 189 -2.07 -8.48 -18.90
N THR A 190 -1.09 -7.71 -19.36
CA THR A 190 0.23 -8.20 -19.70
C THR A 190 1.29 -7.19 -19.26
N VAL A 191 2.31 -7.66 -18.56
CA VAL A 191 3.55 -6.91 -18.33
C VAL A 191 4.64 -7.46 -19.23
N LEU A 192 5.43 -6.59 -19.85
CA LEU A 192 6.54 -7.00 -20.67
C LEU A 192 7.76 -6.10 -20.52
N SER A 193 8.94 -6.68 -20.59
CA SER A 193 10.24 -5.98 -20.58
C SER A 193 10.64 -5.56 -22.01
N VAL A 194 11.14 -4.33 -22.14
CA VAL A 194 11.75 -3.78 -23.35
C VAL A 194 13.15 -3.25 -23.02
N GLU A 195 13.97 -2.95 -24.01
CA GLU A 195 15.37 -2.60 -23.82
C GLU A 195 15.59 -1.41 -22.86
N ASP A 196 14.74 -0.41 -22.93
CA ASP A 196 14.85 0.84 -22.16
C ASP A 196 13.76 0.99 -21.08
N GLY A 197 13.08 -0.13 -20.70
CA GLY A 197 12.02 -0.08 -19.71
C GLY A 197 11.11 -1.28 -19.69
N TRP A 198 9.85 -1.06 -19.35
CA TRP A 198 8.81 -2.08 -19.38
C TRP A 198 7.44 -1.47 -19.70
N MET A 199 6.55 -2.32 -20.19
CA MET A 199 5.17 -1.96 -20.48
C MET A 199 4.23 -2.77 -19.62
N TRP A 200 3.13 -2.13 -19.21
CA TRP A 200 1.97 -2.81 -18.64
C TRP A 200 0.74 -2.43 -19.45
N MET A 201 -0.01 -3.42 -19.88
CA MET A 201 -1.17 -3.24 -20.74
C MET A 201 -2.34 -4.01 -20.18
N ALA A 202 -3.51 -3.39 -20.13
CA ALA A 202 -4.75 -4.00 -19.67
C ALA A 202 -5.87 -3.79 -20.69
N ALA A 203 -6.69 -4.82 -20.88
CA ALA A 203 -7.92 -4.78 -21.65
C ALA A 203 -9.10 -5.09 -20.73
N LEU A 204 -10.14 -4.26 -20.79
CA LEU A 204 -11.42 -4.50 -20.16
C LEU A 204 -12.37 -5.17 -21.18
N ALA A 205 -13.37 -5.90 -20.69
CA ALA A 205 -14.30 -6.65 -21.55
C ALA A 205 -15.09 -5.75 -22.50
N ASP A 206 -15.30 -4.48 -22.18
CA ASP A 206 -15.99 -3.49 -23.03
C ASP A 206 -15.11 -2.87 -24.13
N GLY A 207 -13.87 -3.36 -24.28
CA GLY A 207 -12.93 -2.89 -25.29
C GLY A 207 -12.10 -1.68 -24.89
N ARG A 208 -12.31 -1.09 -23.71
CA ARG A 208 -11.40 -0.09 -23.16
C ARG A 208 -10.07 -0.73 -22.84
N ARG A 209 -8.99 -0.08 -23.22
CA ARG A 209 -7.63 -0.56 -23.03
C ARG A 209 -6.79 0.55 -22.42
N TYR A 210 -5.86 0.14 -21.59
CA TYR A 210 -4.97 1.04 -20.88
C TYR A 210 -3.54 0.55 -21.03
N LEU A 211 -2.70 1.39 -21.63
CA LEU A 211 -1.33 1.04 -21.96
C LEU A 211 -0.38 1.99 -21.25
N GLN A 212 0.59 1.41 -20.56
CA GLN A 212 1.62 2.13 -19.80
C GLN A 212 3.00 1.73 -20.33
N LEU A 213 3.81 2.73 -20.68
CA LEU A 213 5.24 2.60 -20.94
C LEU A 213 6.00 3.26 -19.79
N THR A 214 6.88 2.51 -19.12
CA THR A 214 7.70 2.99 -18.01
C THR A 214 9.15 3.00 -18.41
N VAL A 215 9.80 4.16 -18.32
CA VAL A 215 11.18 4.41 -18.76
C VAL A 215 11.96 5.19 -17.70
N ASP A 216 13.28 5.21 -17.86
CA ASP A 216 14.19 5.97 -17.02
C ASP A 216 14.25 7.43 -17.46
N VAL A 217 14.11 8.37 -16.52
CA VAL A 217 14.10 9.82 -16.82
C VAL A 217 15.45 10.28 -17.35
N ALA A 218 16.55 9.73 -16.84
CA ALA A 218 17.90 10.17 -17.17
C ALA A 218 18.36 9.71 -18.56
N SER A 219 17.88 8.56 -19.04
CA SER A 219 18.35 7.93 -20.28
C SER A 219 17.32 7.88 -21.41
N ALA A 220 16.04 8.15 -21.12
CA ALA A 220 15.00 8.14 -22.14
C ALA A 220 15.03 9.42 -23.00
N ASP A 221 15.04 9.25 -24.31
CA ASP A 221 14.87 10.35 -25.27
C ASP A 221 13.38 10.61 -25.49
N LEU A 222 12.78 11.35 -24.55
CA LEU A 222 11.34 11.65 -24.59
C LEU A 222 11.09 12.87 -25.48
N PRO A 223 10.11 12.78 -26.40
CA PRO A 223 9.75 13.90 -27.25
C PRO A 223 9.00 14.98 -26.47
N PRO A 224 8.85 16.19 -27.06
CA PRO A 224 8.00 17.23 -26.50
C PRO A 224 6.57 16.72 -26.27
N LYS A 225 5.86 17.30 -25.28
CA LYS A 225 4.50 16.88 -24.87
C LYS A 225 3.54 16.65 -26.03
N ARG A 226 3.57 17.51 -27.06
CA ARG A 226 2.72 17.43 -28.26
C ARG A 226 2.94 16.17 -29.11
N ALA A 227 4.09 15.53 -28.99
CA ALA A 227 4.47 14.33 -29.75
C ALA A 227 4.44 13.05 -28.88
N LEU A 228 4.07 13.13 -27.60
CA LEU A 228 4.02 11.96 -26.71
C LEU A 228 2.99 10.94 -27.16
N GLY A 229 1.87 11.36 -27.75
CA GLY A 229 0.83 10.46 -28.24
C GLY A 229 1.35 9.54 -29.35
N ASP A 230 1.98 10.12 -30.36
CA ASP A 230 2.59 9.39 -31.49
C ASP A 230 3.75 8.52 -31.02
N TYR A 231 4.59 9.04 -30.13
CA TYR A 231 5.68 8.29 -29.53
C TYR A 231 5.19 7.03 -28.78
N CYS A 232 4.21 7.16 -27.90
CA CYS A 232 3.65 6.02 -27.18
C CYS A 232 3.02 5.02 -28.14
N SER A 233 2.22 5.48 -29.09
CA SER A 233 1.57 4.64 -30.10
C SER A 233 2.60 3.84 -30.90
N ALA A 234 3.65 4.50 -31.42
CA ALA A 234 4.73 3.84 -32.15
C ALA A 234 5.43 2.77 -31.30
N ARG A 235 5.72 3.07 -30.03
CA ARG A 235 6.35 2.13 -29.08
C ARG A 235 5.51 0.89 -28.84
N PHE A 236 4.19 1.02 -28.67
CA PHE A 236 3.29 -0.12 -28.49
C PHE A 236 3.16 -0.96 -29.76
N HIS A 237 3.07 -0.36 -30.94
CA HIS A 237 3.00 -1.07 -32.21
C HIS A 237 4.29 -1.80 -32.58
N ALA A 238 5.45 -1.33 -32.10
CA ALA A 238 6.75 -1.95 -32.37
C ALA A 238 6.98 -3.29 -31.65
N VAL A 239 6.13 -3.67 -30.70
CA VAL A 239 6.31 -4.86 -29.86
C VAL A 239 5.22 -5.87 -30.16
N GLU A 240 5.60 -7.07 -30.66
CA GLU A 240 4.66 -8.13 -31.03
C GLU A 240 3.72 -8.54 -29.88
N ALA A 241 4.25 -8.64 -28.66
CA ALA A 241 3.46 -8.98 -27.46
C ALA A 241 2.40 -7.93 -27.12
N ALA A 242 2.48 -6.71 -27.61
CA ALA A 242 1.47 -5.67 -27.47
C ALA A 242 0.35 -5.75 -28.52
N ALA A 243 0.52 -6.55 -29.59
CA ALA A 243 -0.45 -6.66 -30.69
C ALA A 243 -1.90 -6.94 -30.22
N PRO A 244 -2.18 -7.80 -29.21
CA PRO A 244 -3.55 -8.01 -28.72
C PRO A 244 -4.21 -6.75 -28.15
N PHE A 245 -3.43 -5.76 -27.73
CA PHE A 245 -3.91 -4.53 -27.12
C PHE A 245 -4.05 -3.37 -28.12
N VAL A 246 -3.28 -3.35 -29.21
CA VAL A 246 -3.26 -2.26 -30.18
C VAL A 246 -3.94 -2.61 -31.51
N ARG A 247 -4.07 -3.90 -31.84
CA ARG A 247 -4.76 -4.34 -33.06
C ARG A 247 -6.23 -3.95 -32.98
N ASP A 248 -6.74 -3.35 -34.06
CA ASP A 248 -8.12 -2.89 -34.17
C ASP A 248 -8.55 -1.92 -33.07
N ALA A 249 -7.59 -1.22 -32.45
CA ALA A 249 -7.82 -0.23 -31.42
C ALA A 249 -7.21 1.12 -31.79
N GLN A 250 -7.78 2.18 -31.26
CA GLN A 250 -7.32 3.55 -31.47
C GLN A 250 -7.04 4.24 -30.13
N PRO A 251 -6.00 5.09 -30.03
CA PRO A 251 -5.76 5.89 -28.87
C PRO A 251 -6.91 6.87 -28.62
N VAL A 252 -7.24 7.09 -27.34
CA VAL A 252 -8.29 8.01 -26.90
C VAL A 252 -7.68 9.07 -26.00
N GLY A 253 -7.78 10.32 -26.42
CA GLY A 253 -7.21 11.45 -25.67
C GLY A 253 -5.68 11.48 -25.67
N GLU A 254 -5.14 12.41 -24.88
CA GLU A 254 -3.72 12.62 -24.74
C GLU A 254 -3.10 11.68 -23.70
N PRO A 255 -1.84 11.24 -23.89
CA PRO A 255 -1.16 10.47 -22.87
C PRO A 255 -0.84 11.31 -21.63
N HIS A 256 -0.79 10.64 -20.49
CA HIS A 256 -0.42 11.26 -19.21
C HIS A 256 0.96 10.78 -18.75
N ALA A 257 1.87 11.72 -18.50
CA ALA A 257 3.16 11.41 -17.88
C ALA A 257 3.05 11.51 -16.35
N ARG A 258 3.62 10.52 -15.65
CA ARG A 258 3.62 10.47 -14.19
C ARG A 258 4.95 9.99 -13.67
N THR A 259 5.39 10.61 -12.57
CA THR A 259 6.51 10.05 -11.84
C THR A 259 6.11 8.72 -11.21
N SER A 260 6.95 7.71 -11.43
CA SER A 260 6.83 6.36 -10.88
C SER A 260 8.00 6.01 -9.97
N THR A 261 8.84 6.99 -9.65
CA THR A 261 9.99 6.85 -8.76
C THR A 261 9.54 6.36 -7.38
N ALA A 262 10.23 5.36 -6.84
CA ALA A 262 10.04 4.95 -5.46
C ALA A 262 10.53 6.05 -4.51
N VAL A 263 9.77 6.37 -3.47
CA VAL A 263 10.10 7.44 -2.51
C VAL A 263 9.69 7.00 -1.10
N LEU A 264 10.61 7.17 -0.14
CA LEU A 264 10.32 7.08 1.29
C LEU A 264 10.51 8.47 1.91
N ASN A 265 9.50 8.95 2.62
CA ASN A 265 9.65 10.12 3.49
C ASN A 265 10.25 9.66 4.83
N GLU A 266 11.36 10.26 5.26
CA GLU A 266 12.01 9.90 6.51
C GLU A 266 11.24 10.39 7.75
N SER A 267 10.45 11.46 7.59
CA SER A 267 9.55 11.94 8.62
C SER A 267 8.11 11.55 8.31
N VAL A 268 7.58 10.56 9.01
CA VAL A 268 6.23 10.01 8.77
C VAL A 268 5.31 10.11 9.99
N ALA A 269 5.80 10.58 11.12
CA ALA A 269 5.02 10.81 12.32
C ALA A 269 5.57 11.97 13.16
N GLY A 270 4.68 12.74 13.76
CA GLY A 270 4.93 13.77 14.76
C GLY A 270 4.01 13.59 15.96
N ASP A 271 3.91 14.60 16.80
CA ASP A 271 3.08 14.55 18.02
C ASP A 271 1.58 14.66 17.69
N ASP A 272 1.25 15.34 16.58
CA ASP A 272 -0.10 15.70 16.16
C ASP A 272 -0.36 15.42 14.67
N TRP A 273 0.49 14.62 14.03
CA TRP A 273 0.31 14.21 12.64
C TRP A 273 1.01 12.90 12.32
N ILE A 274 0.49 12.19 11.28
CA ILE A 274 1.13 11.04 10.64
C ILE A 274 0.96 11.10 9.12
N ARG A 275 1.82 10.38 8.39
CA ARG A 275 1.68 10.11 6.95
C ARG A 275 1.32 8.65 6.72
N VAL A 276 0.45 8.38 5.74
CA VAL A 276 0.05 7.02 5.33
C VAL A 276 0.00 6.90 3.81
N GLY A 277 0.01 5.68 3.30
CA GLY A 277 -0.02 5.41 1.86
C GLY A 277 1.17 6.04 1.14
N ASP A 278 0.95 6.46 -0.11
CA ASP A 278 2.00 7.08 -0.93
C ASP A 278 2.50 8.44 -0.40
N ALA A 279 1.80 9.02 0.57
CA ALA A 279 2.29 10.20 1.29
C ALA A 279 3.41 9.84 2.28
N ALA A 280 3.45 8.63 2.80
CA ALA A 280 4.53 8.12 3.64
C ALA A 280 5.62 7.46 2.79
N MET A 281 5.23 6.54 1.93
CA MET A 281 6.13 5.84 1.02
C MET A 281 5.42 5.48 -0.29
N ALA A 282 6.06 5.70 -1.41
CA ALA A 282 5.58 5.30 -2.73
C ALA A 282 6.50 4.23 -3.30
N VAL A 283 5.95 3.13 -3.75
CA VAL A 283 6.73 2.00 -4.28
C VAL A 283 6.82 2.03 -5.80
N ASP A 284 7.75 1.27 -6.36
CA ASP A 284 7.87 1.06 -7.80
C ASP A 284 6.62 0.33 -8.32
N PRO A 285 5.98 0.81 -9.41
CA PRO A 285 4.76 0.23 -9.94
C PRO A 285 4.94 -1.20 -10.50
N LEU A 286 6.15 -1.63 -10.83
CA LEU A 286 6.44 -2.99 -11.29
C LEU A 286 6.03 -4.04 -10.23
N SER A 287 6.10 -3.69 -8.96
CA SER A 287 5.69 -4.58 -7.87
C SER A 287 4.18 -4.90 -7.91
N GLY A 288 3.36 -4.09 -8.60
CA GLY A 288 1.90 -4.25 -8.68
C GLY A 288 1.17 -4.12 -7.33
N ASN A 289 1.78 -3.49 -6.33
CA ASN A 289 1.31 -3.49 -4.94
C ASN A 289 0.88 -2.10 -4.41
N GLY A 290 0.62 -1.11 -5.26
CA GLY A 290 0.34 0.26 -4.82
C GLY A 290 -0.85 0.36 -3.85
N ILE A 291 -2.01 -0.18 -4.21
CA ILE A 291 -3.21 -0.16 -3.34
C ILE A 291 -2.99 -1.06 -2.11
N PHE A 292 -2.39 -2.25 -2.27
CA PHE A 292 -2.07 -3.14 -1.16
C PHE A 292 -1.18 -2.45 -0.11
N GLN A 293 -0.13 -1.78 -0.57
CA GLN A 293 0.80 -1.05 0.29
C GLN A 293 0.11 0.13 0.99
N ALA A 294 -0.73 0.88 0.24
CA ALA A 294 -1.50 1.99 0.81
C ALA A 294 -2.40 1.51 1.97
N LEU A 295 -3.12 0.40 1.78
CA LEU A 295 -3.94 -0.22 2.82
C LEU A 295 -3.09 -0.77 3.97
N SER A 296 -1.97 -1.46 3.69
CA SER A 296 -1.09 -2.03 4.72
C SER A 296 -0.54 -0.98 5.68
N SER A 297 -0.19 0.21 5.17
CA SER A 297 0.25 1.33 6.01
C SER A 297 -0.89 1.97 6.81
N ALA A 298 -2.12 1.94 6.27
CA ALA A 298 -3.28 2.63 6.80
C ALA A 298 -4.04 1.82 7.87
N LEU A 299 -4.11 0.49 7.75
CA LEU A 299 -4.95 -0.34 8.65
C LEU A 299 -4.53 -0.28 10.12
N GLN A 300 -3.25 -0.02 10.42
CA GLN A 300 -2.76 0.11 11.79
C GLN A 300 -2.66 1.57 12.26
N ALA A 301 -2.79 2.53 11.35
CA ALA A 301 -2.70 3.95 11.65
C ALA A 301 -3.74 4.43 12.69
N PRO A 302 -5.00 3.95 12.73
CA PRO A 302 -5.94 4.33 13.77
C PRO A 302 -5.42 4.10 15.19
N ALA A 303 -4.74 2.96 15.45
CA ALA A 303 -4.15 2.68 16.74
C ALA A 303 -2.98 3.62 17.09
N VAL A 304 -2.19 4.00 16.08
CA VAL A 304 -1.11 5.00 16.23
C VAL A 304 -1.71 6.35 16.60
N VAL A 305 -2.68 6.86 15.83
CA VAL A 305 -3.37 8.13 16.08
C VAL A 305 -4.00 8.15 17.46
N ALA A 306 -4.74 7.11 17.83
CA ALA A 306 -5.37 7.00 19.12
C ALA A 306 -4.38 6.99 20.29
N THR A 307 -3.19 6.37 20.09
CA THR A 307 -2.12 6.40 21.11
C THR A 307 -1.51 7.79 21.22
N LEU A 308 -1.16 8.43 20.11
CA LEU A 308 -0.59 9.78 20.09
C LEU A 308 -1.51 10.82 20.73
N ARG A 309 -2.82 10.68 20.56
CA ARG A 309 -3.80 11.61 21.12
C ARG A 309 -4.09 11.38 22.60
N HIS A 310 -4.18 10.14 23.02
CA HIS A 310 -4.75 9.79 24.33
C HIS A 310 -3.75 9.18 25.33
N ASP A 311 -2.52 8.87 24.90
CA ASP A 311 -1.49 8.28 25.76
C ASP A 311 -0.12 8.92 25.51
N ARG A 312 0.06 10.13 26.06
CA ARG A 312 1.29 10.91 25.91
C ARG A 312 2.54 10.18 26.42
N GLY A 313 2.39 9.27 27.37
CA GLY A 313 3.49 8.45 27.88
C GLY A 313 4.04 7.45 26.84
N ARG A 314 3.25 7.15 25.78
CA ARG A 314 3.62 6.23 24.68
C ARG A 314 3.84 6.92 23.35
N THR A 315 3.95 8.24 23.31
CA THR A 315 4.16 8.99 22.06
C THR A 315 5.36 8.46 21.29
N ALA A 316 6.53 8.35 21.91
CA ALA A 316 7.74 7.85 21.28
C ALA A 316 7.58 6.40 20.77
N LEU A 317 6.88 5.55 21.52
CA LEU A 317 6.60 4.16 21.12
C LEU A 317 5.72 4.09 19.88
N ALA A 318 4.67 4.92 19.81
CA ALA A 318 3.74 4.96 18.68
C ALA A 318 4.42 5.52 17.41
N GLN A 319 5.21 6.60 17.55
CA GLN A 319 6.01 7.16 16.45
C GLN A 319 7.03 6.13 15.94
N HIS A 320 7.76 5.47 16.85
CA HIS A 320 8.71 4.42 16.49
C HIS A 320 8.03 3.25 15.75
N PHE A 321 6.91 2.75 16.26
CA PHE A 321 6.12 1.69 15.60
C PHE A 321 5.75 2.06 14.16
N HIS A 322 5.20 3.27 13.97
CA HIS A 322 4.76 3.72 12.66
C HIS A 322 5.94 3.88 11.70
N THR A 323 6.98 4.58 12.11
CA THR A 323 8.19 4.85 11.31
C THR A 323 8.87 3.57 10.87
N ARG A 324 9.16 2.66 11.81
CA ARG A 324 9.84 1.39 11.51
C ARG A 324 9.03 0.50 10.55
N ARG A 325 7.71 0.53 10.70
CA ARG A 325 6.84 -0.23 9.79
C ARG A 325 6.85 0.33 8.37
N ILE A 326 6.78 1.65 8.21
CA ILE A 326 6.86 2.31 6.90
C ILE A 326 8.22 2.03 6.24
N GLU A 327 9.33 2.19 6.95
CA GLU A 327 10.67 1.88 6.46
C GLU A 327 10.81 0.41 6.03
N HIS A 328 10.35 -0.51 6.87
CA HIS A 328 10.42 -1.94 6.59
C HIS A 328 9.62 -2.31 5.31
N LEU A 329 8.40 -1.81 5.19
CA LEU A 329 7.56 -2.04 4.01
C LEU A 329 8.21 -1.45 2.76
N PHE A 330 8.76 -0.23 2.83
CA PHE A 330 9.43 0.41 1.70
C PHE A 330 10.60 -0.44 1.19
N HIS A 331 11.52 -0.81 2.08
CA HIS A 331 12.68 -1.62 1.69
C HIS A 331 12.28 -3.00 1.16
N ARG A 332 11.25 -3.62 1.74
CA ARG A 332 10.73 -4.90 1.26
C ARG A 332 10.22 -4.78 -0.19
N PHE A 333 9.39 -3.79 -0.48
CA PHE A 333 8.89 -3.58 -1.85
C PHE A 333 9.97 -3.13 -2.82
N ALA A 334 10.92 -2.33 -2.38
CA ALA A 334 12.06 -1.93 -3.19
C ALA A 334 12.93 -3.14 -3.59
N ARG A 335 13.17 -4.08 -2.67
CA ARG A 335 13.88 -5.34 -2.95
C ARG A 335 13.10 -6.26 -3.87
N ILE A 336 11.77 -6.35 -3.73
CA ILE A 336 10.91 -7.08 -4.69
C ILE A 336 11.11 -6.52 -6.10
N GLY A 337 11.05 -5.19 -6.27
CA GLY A 337 11.29 -4.53 -7.55
C GLY A 337 12.70 -4.84 -8.10
N ARG A 338 13.74 -4.68 -7.26
CA ARG A 338 15.13 -5.03 -7.61
C ARG A 338 15.25 -6.46 -8.15
N ASP A 339 14.64 -7.42 -7.46
CA ASP A 339 14.74 -8.83 -7.82
C ASP A 339 14.01 -9.11 -9.15
N PHE A 340 12.89 -8.44 -9.43
CA PHE A 340 12.26 -8.48 -10.75
C PHE A 340 13.13 -7.86 -11.84
N TYR A 341 13.74 -6.70 -11.58
CA TYR A 341 14.67 -6.09 -12.53
C TYR A 341 15.91 -6.94 -12.78
N ALA A 342 16.41 -7.66 -11.77
CA ALA A 342 17.55 -8.55 -11.90
C ALA A 342 17.27 -9.80 -12.76
N GLN A 343 16.01 -10.23 -12.88
CA GLN A 343 15.61 -11.35 -13.73
C GLN A 343 15.72 -11.05 -15.24
N GLU A 344 15.68 -9.77 -15.64
CA GLU A 344 15.84 -9.40 -17.04
C GLU A 344 17.33 -9.38 -17.40
N ALA A 345 17.80 -10.38 -18.15
CA ALA A 345 19.20 -10.57 -18.48
C ALA A 345 19.56 -10.24 -19.94
N ARG A 346 18.58 -9.93 -20.80
CA ARG A 346 18.82 -9.63 -22.21
C ARG A 346 19.57 -8.32 -22.43
N TRP A 347 19.38 -7.35 -21.54
CA TRP A 347 19.97 -6.01 -21.66
C TRP A 347 20.73 -5.60 -20.39
N PRO A 348 21.81 -6.36 -20.01
CA PRO A 348 22.47 -6.17 -18.72
C PRO A 348 23.15 -4.80 -18.58
N GLN A 349 23.54 -4.17 -19.69
CA GLN A 349 24.24 -2.90 -19.74
C GLN A 349 23.35 -1.71 -20.10
N ALA A 350 22.10 -1.94 -20.49
CA ALA A 350 21.19 -0.84 -20.77
C ALA A 350 20.93 -0.02 -19.50
N PRO A 351 20.98 1.33 -19.57
CA PRO A 351 20.94 2.21 -18.40
C PRO A 351 19.75 1.97 -17.49
N PHE A 352 18.57 1.71 -18.07
CA PHE A 352 17.36 1.40 -17.32
C PHE A 352 17.55 0.21 -16.36
N TRP A 353 18.07 -0.92 -16.89
CA TRP A 353 18.23 -2.16 -16.14
C TRP A 353 19.42 -2.11 -15.19
N ALA A 354 20.55 -1.58 -15.65
CA ALA A 354 21.77 -1.47 -14.85
C ALA A 354 21.56 -0.67 -13.56
N ALA A 355 20.82 0.45 -13.64
CA ALA A 355 20.56 1.31 -12.49
C ALA A 355 19.65 0.67 -11.43
N ARG A 356 18.75 -0.28 -11.82
CA ARG A 356 17.71 -0.83 -10.92
C ARG A 356 18.06 -2.16 -10.28
N ARG A 357 19.02 -2.90 -10.83
CA ARG A 357 19.41 -4.24 -10.34
C ARG A 357 20.04 -4.26 -8.95
N GLY A 358 20.65 -3.18 -8.52
CA GLY A 358 21.35 -3.06 -7.24
C GLY A 358 20.65 -2.17 -6.22
N TRP A 359 19.54 -1.53 -6.58
CA TRP A 359 18.84 -0.62 -5.70
C TRP A 359 17.66 -1.33 -4.99
N PRO A 360 17.45 -1.18 -3.68
CA PRO A 360 18.05 -0.21 -2.74
C PRO A 360 19.37 -0.67 -2.10
N ASP A 361 19.63 -1.97 -2.06
CA ASP A 361 20.77 -2.59 -1.39
C ASP A 361 21.00 -4.03 -1.90
N ALA A 362 22.00 -4.71 -1.38
CA ALA A 362 22.33 -6.11 -1.70
C ALA A 362 21.68 -7.12 -0.72
N LEU A 363 20.86 -6.67 0.24
CA LEU A 363 20.25 -7.58 1.20
C LEU A 363 19.19 -8.46 0.52
N PRO A 364 19.04 -9.74 0.91
CA PRO A 364 18.02 -10.61 0.35
C PRO A 364 16.62 -10.12 0.72
N LEU A 365 15.64 -10.43 -0.12
CA LEU A 365 14.23 -10.15 0.19
C LEU A 365 13.78 -10.89 1.46
N HIS A 366 14.19 -12.14 1.60
CA HIS A 366 13.97 -12.97 2.78
C HIS A 366 15.30 -13.37 3.38
N ALA A 367 15.51 -12.96 4.63
CA ALA A 367 16.71 -13.34 5.37
C ALA A 367 16.59 -14.78 5.85
N LYS A 368 17.71 -15.52 5.82
CA LYS A 368 17.74 -16.90 6.34
C LYS A 368 17.50 -16.89 7.85
N VAL A 369 16.47 -17.61 8.27
CA VAL A 369 16.16 -17.84 9.68
C VAL A 369 16.74 -19.18 10.10
N ARG A 370 17.34 -19.23 11.31
CA ARG A 370 17.77 -20.45 11.99
C ARG A 370 17.30 -20.37 13.43
N PRO A 371 17.04 -21.48 14.13
CA PRO A 371 16.53 -21.49 15.50
C PRO A 371 17.33 -20.62 16.47
N GLU A 372 18.67 -20.62 16.35
CA GLU A 372 19.58 -19.81 17.17
C GLU A 372 19.50 -18.30 16.88
N THR A 373 18.94 -17.90 15.73
CA THR A 373 18.75 -16.48 15.37
C THR A 373 17.40 -15.93 15.82
N VAL A 374 16.51 -16.80 16.31
CA VAL A 374 15.16 -16.47 16.75
C VAL A 374 15.18 -16.11 18.23
N ARG A 375 14.71 -14.92 18.58
CA ARG A 375 14.69 -14.42 19.96
C ARG A 375 13.34 -13.84 20.33
N VAL A 376 12.99 -13.91 21.61
CA VAL A 376 11.89 -13.15 22.19
C VAL A 376 12.43 -11.82 22.67
N ALA A 377 11.74 -10.73 22.33
CA ALA A 377 12.11 -9.38 22.74
C ALA A 377 10.85 -8.55 23.03
N ARG A 378 10.99 -7.48 23.78
CA ARG A 378 9.95 -6.46 23.92
C ARG A 378 9.85 -5.67 22.62
N GLY A 379 8.64 -5.48 22.13
CA GLY A 379 8.39 -4.72 20.91
C GLY A 379 7.00 -4.09 20.86
N PRO A 380 6.83 -3.01 20.06
CA PRO A 380 5.57 -2.32 19.95
C PRO A 380 4.60 -3.12 19.07
N VAL A 381 3.36 -3.26 19.55
CA VAL A 381 2.27 -3.97 18.86
C VAL A 381 0.95 -3.22 18.96
N VAL A 382 0.01 -3.53 18.08
CA VAL A 382 -1.37 -3.04 18.20
C VAL A 382 -2.15 -3.97 19.12
N CYS A 383 -2.58 -3.47 20.27
CA CYS A 383 -3.43 -4.20 21.20
C CYS A 383 -4.57 -3.30 21.68
N ALA A 384 -5.81 -3.80 21.58
CA ALA A 384 -7.02 -3.06 21.99
C ALA A 384 -7.09 -1.62 21.44
N GLY A 385 -6.72 -1.42 20.18
CA GLY A 385 -6.74 -0.11 19.53
C GLY A 385 -5.66 0.87 19.98
N ARG A 386 -4.58 0.41 20.64
CA ARG A 386 -3.45 1.21 21.10
C ARG A 386 -2.13 0.54 20.75
N ILE A 387 -1.07 1.35 20.70
CA ILE A 387 0.30 0.84 20.60
C ILE A 387 0.82 0.59 22.00
N VAL A 388 1.18 -0.66 22.27
CA VAL A 388 1.72 -1.10 23.56
C VAL A 388 2.95 -1.98 23.36
N GLU A 389 3.76 -2.15 24.39
CA GLU A 389 4.86 -3.12 24.35
C GLU A 389 4.39 -4.51 24.77
N GLN A 390 4.73 -5.51 23.96
CA GLN A 390 4.50 -6.93 24.24
C GLN A 390 5.75 -7.74 23.91
N ASP A 391 5.78 -8.99 24.39
CA ASP A 391 6.78 -9.94 23.96
C ASP A 391 6.45 -10.39 22.53
N VAL A 392 7.42 -10.23 21.63
CA VAL A 392 7.33 -10.60 20.22
C VAL A 392 8.47 -11.55 19.84
N VAL A 393 8.25 -12.40 18.88
CA VAL A 393 9.31 -13.24 18.30
C VAL A 393 9.98 -12.49 17.18
N VAL A 394 11.23 -12.14 17.35
CA VAL A 394 12.06 -11.42 16.36
C VAL A 394 12.96 -12.41 15.65
N THR A 395 12.98 -12.32 14.32
CA THR A 395 13.87 -13.11 13.45
C THR A 395 14.59 -12.19 12.46
N PRO A 396 15.65 -12.64 11.79
CA PRO A 396 16.26 -11.88 10.71
C PRO A 396 15.29 -11.50 9.58
N ASP A 397 14.30 -12.35 9.28
CA ASP A 397 13.28 -12.11 8.25
C ASP A 397 12.09 -11.26 8.75
N GLN A 398 11.83 -11.28 10.06
CA GLN A 398 10.76 -10.52 10.72
C GLN A 398 11.36 -9.62 11.82
N PRO A 399 12.11 -8.56 11.46
CA PRO A 399 12.83 -7.73 12.42
C PRO A 399 11.91 -6.85 13.27
N LEU A 400 10.67 -6.63 12.84
CA LEU A 400 9.65 -5.92 13.63
C LEU A 400 9.01 -6.80 14.70
N GLY A 401 9.24 -8.11 14.62
CA GLY A 401 8.66 -9.11 15.52
C GLY A 401 7.27 -9.59 15.13
N VAL A 402 6.99 -10.83 15.46
CA VAL A 402 5.68 -11.47 15.34
C VAL A 402 5.08 -11.57 16.74
N TRP A 403 3.94 -10.91 16.94
CA TRP A 403 3.25 -10.90 18.22
C TRP A 403 2.29 -12.08 18.36
N HIS A 404 1.40 -12.22 17.38
CA HIS A 404 0.41 -13.30 17.39
C HIS A 404 0.23 -13.92 16.00
N LEU A 405 -0.23 -15.14 15.99
CA LEU A 405 -0.70 -15.87 14.82
C LEU A 405 -2.13 -16.36 15.11
N ASP A 406 -3.08 -15.98 14.28
CA ASP A 406 -4.49 -16.37 14.42
C ASP A 406 -5.03 -16.14 15.86
N GLY A 407 -4.72 -14.97 16.44
CA GLY A 407 -5.13 -14.60 17.79
C GLY A 407 -4.35 -15.25 18.93
N LEU A 408 -3.36 -16.09 18.64
CA LEU A 408 -2.49 -16.74 19.64
C LEU A 408 -1.19 -15.97 19.82
N ALA A 409 -0.86 -15.58 21.05
CA ALA A 409 0.43 -14.95 21.38
C ALA A 409 1.54 -15.98 21.21
N VAL A 410 2.44 -15.77 20.24
CA VAL A 410 3.45 -16.80 19.88
C VAL A 410 4.69 -16.80 20.77
N ALA A 411 5.07 -15.68 21.37
CA ALA A 411 6.27 -15.58 22.19
C ALA A 411 6.23 -16.47 23.45
N PRO A 412 5.17 -16.48 24.28
CA PRO A 412 5.09 -17.37 25.44
C PRO A 412 5.07 -18.84 25.06
N MET A 413 4.47 -19.19 23.92
CA MET A 413 4.41 -20.57 23.42
C MET A 413 5.78 -21.03 22.95
N LEU A 414 6.49 -20.24 22.16
CA LEU A 414 7.87 -20.52 21.75
C LEU A 414 8.79 -20.69 22.98
N ALA A 415 8.67 -19.77 23.95
CA ALA A 415 9.47 -19.86 25.18
C ALA A 415 9.18 -21.12 25.99
N ALA A 416 7.93 -21.61 26.02
CA ALA A 416 7.57 -22.86 26.67
C ALA A 416 8.15 -24.08 25.95
N LEU A 417 7.99 -24.13 24.64
CA LEU A 417 8.52 -25.23 23.79
C LEU A 417 10.04 -25.36 23.95
N ARG A 418 10.77 -24.24 23.95
CA ARG A 418 12.24 -24.24 24.12
C ARG A 418 12.70 -24.66 25.50
N ARG A 419 11.94 -24.33 26.57
CA ARG A 419 12.30 -24.71 27.94
C ARG A 419 12.14 -26.19 28.22
N GLU A 420 11.10 -26.80 27.70
CA GLU A 420 10.72 -28.20 28.06
C GLU A 420 11.27 -29.23 27.09
N GLY A 421 11.61 -28.86 25.86
CA GLY A 421 12.03 -29.81 24.83
C GLY A 421 13.40 -29.56 24.22
N GLY A 422 14.00 -28.40 24.48
CA GLY A 422 15.16 -28.01 23.67
C GLY A 422 14.86 -28.00 22.18
N ASP A 423 15.88 -28.09 21.37
CA ASP A 423 15.76 -28.03 19.90
C ASP A 423 15.23 -29.34 19.27
N ALA A 424 15.12 -30.44 20.06
CA ALA A 424 14.74 -31.79 19.60
C ALA A 424 13.35 -32.25 20.08
N LEU A 425 12.43 -31.34 20.41
CA LEU A 425 11.09 -31.69 20.90
C LEU A 425 10.30 -32.44 19.83
N GLU A 426 9.89 -33.69 20.12
CA GLU A 426 9.01 -34.43 19.23
C GLU A 426 7.66 -33.72 19.05
N ASN A 427 7.05 -33.82 17.85
CA ASN A 427 5.77 -33.16 17.55
C ASN A 427 4.68 -33.49 18.56
N ALA A 428 4.52 -34.76 18.93
CA ALA A 428 3.50 -35.22 19.88
C ALA A 428 3.68 -34.58 21.28
N ALA A 429 4.92 -34.44 21.75
CA ALA A 429 5.23 -33.83 23.04
C ALA A 429 4.99 -32.29 22.98
N GLY A 430 5.38 -31.64 21.88
CA GLY A 430 5.11 -30.22 21.66
C GLY A 430 3.62 -29.90 21.58
N GLU A 431 2.84 -30.72 20.86
CA GLU A 431 1.38 -30.60 20.82
C GLU A 431 0.76 -30.74 22.22
N ALA A 432 1.15 -31.81 22.96
CA ALA A 432 0.65 -32.06 24.30
C ALA A 432 0.96 -30.89 25.27
N LEU A 433 2.18 -30.31 25.16
CA LEU A 433 2.57 -29.16 25.93
C LEU A 433 1.70 -27.93 25.63
N LEU A 434 1.48 -27.62 24.36
CA LEU A 434 0.64 -26.50 23.94
C LEU A 434 -0.82 -26.67 24.37
N CYS A 435 -1.36 -27.89 24.27
CA CYS A 435 -2.71 -28.21 24.75
C CYS A 435 -2.81 -28.03 26.27
N ALA A 436 -1.88 -28.61 27.04
CA ALA A 436 -1.94 -28.58 28.48
C ALA A 436 -1.72 -27.18 29.08
N ARG A 437 -0.78 -26.43 28.53
CA ARG A 437 -0.38 -25.15 29.11
C ARG A 437 -1.17 -23.95 28.61
N PHE A 438 -1.64 -23.99 27.36
CA PHE A 438 -2.33 -22.85 26.72
C PHE A 438 -3.79 -23.17 26.35
N GLY A 439 -4.30 -24.35 26.69
CA GLY A 439 -5.68 -24.73 26.45
C GLY A 439 -6.04 -24.87 24.98
N LEU A 440 -5.07 -25.17 24.12
CA LEU A 440 -5.32 -25.27 22.68
C LEU A 440 -5.96 -26.64 22.34
N GLU A 441 -6.85 -26.62 21.36
CA GLU A 441 -7.26 -27.83 20.68
C GLU A 441 -6.07 -28.48 19.94
N ARG A 442 -6.01 -29.82 19.89
CA ARG A 442 -4.88 -30.57 19.34
C ARG A 442 -4.57 -30.19 17.89
N ALA A 443 -5.60 -30.03 17.05
CA ALA A 443 -5.42 -29.63 15.65
C ALA A 443 -4.77 -28.23 15.52
N ARG A 444 -5.14 -27.29 16.39
CA ARG A 444 -4.60 -25.94 16.43
C ARG A 444 -3.16 -25.92 16.97
N ALA A 445 -2.89 -26.73 17.99
CA ALA A 445 -1.53 -26.90 18.51
C ALA A 445 -0.58 -27.50 17.46
N ALA A 446 -1.03 -28.54 16.75
CA ALA A 446 -0.28 -29.15 15.65
C ALA A 446 -0.01 -28.18 14.50
N ALA A 447 -1.01 -27.41 14.07
CA ALA A 447 -0.88 -26.40 13.03
C ALA A 447 0.13 -25.30 13.41
N LEU A 448 0.07 -24.79 14.65
CA LEU A 448 0.99 -23.79 15.16
C LEU A 448 2.42 -24.32 15.22
N LEU A 449 2.63 -25.52 15.73
CA LEU A 449 3.95 -26.16 15.81
C LEU A 449 4.55 -26.39 14.42
N ALA A 450 3.75 -26.91 13.49
CA ALA A 450 4.16 -27.11 12.10
C ALA A 450 4.54 -25.77 11.43
N TRP A 451 3.79 -24.70 11.71
CA TRP A 451 4.10 -23.37 11.21
C TRP A 451 5.41 -22.83 11.79
N MET A 452 5.64 -22.94 13.11
CA MET A 452 6.88 -22.51 13.74
C MET A 452 8.10 -23.24 13.16
N ARG A 453 7.99 -24.54 12.88
CA ARG A 453 9.05 -25.34 12.22
C ARG A 453 9.25 -24.91 10.77
N ALA A 454 8.18 -24.69 10.02
CA ALA A 454 8.27 -24.19 8.64
C ALA A 454 8.92 -22.80 8.56
N GLN A 455 8.84 -22.01 9.64
CA GLN A 455 9.54 -20.73 9.77
C GLN A 455 10.97 -20.87 10.32
N ASN A 456 11.47 -22.08 10.57
CA ASN A 456 12.74 -22.37 11.23
C ASN A 456 12.88 -21.69 12.61
N TRP A 457 11.80 -21.62 13.38
CA TRP A 457 11.84 -21.13 14.77
C TRP A 457 12.21 -22.22 15.77
N LEU A 458 12.01 -23.47 15.40
CA LEU A 458 12.33 -24.70 16.10
C LEU A 458 13.01 -25.66 15.12
N ASP A 459 13.83 -26.56 15.62
CA ASP A 459 14.43 -27.67 14.85
C ASP A 459 13.42 -28.75 14.50
#